data_4ab9d5958a7c30191e05f8ffc5f7f4e3
#
_entry.id   4ab9d5958a7c30191e05f8ffc5f7f4e3
#
_cell.length_a   1.000
_cell.length_b   1.000
_cell.length_c   1.000
_cell.angle_alpha   90.00
_cell.angle_beta   90.00
_cell.angle_gamma   90.00
#
_symmetry.space_group_name_H-M   'P 1'
#
loop_
_entity.id
_entity.type
_entity.pdbx_description
1 polymer ?
#
loop_
_entity_poly.entity_id
_entity_poly.type
_entity_poly.pdbx_seq_one_letter_code
_entity_poly.pdbx_strand_id
1 'polypeptide(L)'
;MKIKFILILYLIFSIHCQYYQMDKSMEAGLRPYITLSRKGVLIQNQIFKKSENPKVSIIIPMYNEEKNVLGAIRSIQNQSLLDLEIVCVNDNSNDNTLSILTELQKTDPRITILNNKSNRGVIYSRIFGALKSKGEYVTFIDADDGLCNMKLLDIVYNLATKEKGEKIDIVHYQTCGAVVDKNGEMGNFLLLTIFNPKKFNQIIRQPYISDNYFQKANDVTGSGFVFDKIFSKELIKRTADYIGPEYWNQHLIFSDDFLLCYAAMRMANTIVNTGEIGYWHNFDTVTSTTSNVWNLDGDRLLNPEKSNKKILDFIIVTERIMDLTEDEPQFEQFREGNMRKLGDAPYIKAVARSAYYDRYMNICAEFINWKYISKDTKERSIKFLEYLISYDVGIKQKLGLVLNEDKYDFDEDDKNDNSDYTDDDNNNSSNDDDDDGVNDL
;
A
#
# COMPACT_ATOMS: atom_id res chain seq x y z
N MET A 1 22.76 -3.95 11.47
CA MET A 1 22.99 -3.91 10.03
C MET A 1 21.83 -4.51 9.25
N LYS A 2 21.27 -5.69 9.61
CA LYS A 2 20.11 -6.29 8.92
C LYS A 2 18.81 -5.45 8.94
N ILE A 3 18.52 -4.71 9.99
CA ILE A 3 17.30 -3.88 10.12
C ILE A 3 17.32 -2.67 9.16
N LYS A 4 18.47 -2.04 8.93
CA LYS A 4 18.59 -0.94 7.94
C LYS A 4 18.30 -1.41 6.51
N PHE A 5 18.49 -2.68 6.22
CA PHE A 5 18.35 -3.25 4.89
C PHE A 5 16.88 -3.59 4.54
N ILE A 6 16.10 -4.05 5.50
CA ILE A 6 14.64 -4.29 5.31
C ILE A 6 13.92 -2.95 5.11
N LEU A 7 14.36 -1.90 5.80
CA LEU A 7 13.87 -0.52 5.62
C LEU A 7 14.11 0.02 4.20
N ILE A 8 15.25 -0.31 3.57
CA ILE A 8 15.57 0.13 2.21
C ILE A 8 14.67 -0.55 1.17
N LEU A 9 14.28 -1.81 1.36
CA LEU A 9 13.39 -2.53 0.44
C LEU A 9 11.96 -1.97 0.43
N TYR A 10 11.47 -1.48 1.57
CA TYR A 10 10.18 -0.80 1.64
C TYR A 10 10.22 0.66 1.17
N LEU A 11 11.37 1.33 1.27
CA LEU A 11 11.58 2.69 0.75
C LEU A 11 11.43 2.78 -0.78
N ILE A 12 11.66 1.68 -1.49
CA ILE A 12 11.53 1.61 -2.94
C ILE A 12 10.04 1.46 -3.37
N PHE A 13 9.18 0.92 -2.50
CA PHE A 13 7.77 0.62 -2.84
C PHE A 13 6.76 1.70 -2.46
N SER A 14 7.11 2.58 -1.56
CA SER A 14 6.23 3.69 -1.19
C SER A 14 6.93 4.99 -1.55
N ILE A 15 6.38 5.71 -2.48
CA ILE A 15 6.70 7.12 -2.69
C ILE A 15 6.59 7.80 -1.32
N HIS A 16 7.73 8.03 -0.62
CA HIS A 16 7.83 8.79 0.63
C HIS A 16 7.21 8.18 1.90
N CYS A 17 7.14 6.86 2.10
CA CYS A 17 6.88 6.34 3.44
C CYS A 17 8.14 6.47 4.32
N GLN A 18 8.17 7.47 5.15
CA GLN A 18 9.12 7.52 6.26
C GLN A 18 8.62 6.58 7.36
N TYR A 19 9.41 5.57 7.72
CA TYR A 19 9.10 4.71 8.85
C TYR A 19 9.52 5.40 10.14
N TYR A 20 8.58 5.58 11.04
CA TYR A 20 8.87 6.10 12.36
C TYR A 20 8.77 4.98 13.40
N GLN A 21 9.72 4.97 14.32
CA GLN A 21 9.60 4.09 15.46
C GLN A 21 8.35 4.48 16.26
N MET A 22 7.48 3.51 16.52
CA MET A 22 6.28 3.75 17.30
C MET A 22 6.62 4.10 18.74
N ASP A 23 5.86 5.01 19.33
CA ASP A 23 5.96 5.30 20.77
C ASP A 23 5.72 4.04 21.60
N LYS A 24 6.54 3.82 22.61
CA LYS A 24 6.51 2.61 23.44
C LYS A 24 5.18 2.42 24.19
N SER A 25 4.48 3.50 24.50
CA SER A 25 3.18 3.41 25.19
C SER A 25 2.09 2.92 24.23
N MET A 26 2.11 3.37 22.98
CA MET A 26 1.23 2.89 21.91
C MET A 26 1.53 1.42 21.59
N GLU A 27 2.81 1.07 21.45
CA GLU A 27 3.24 -0.31 21.21
C GLU A 27 2.77 -1.25 22.33
N ALA A 28 2.92 -0.85 23.60
CA ALA A 28 2.49 -1.63 24.76
C ALA A 28 0.98 -1.87 24.77
N GLY A 29 0.18 -0.95 24.23
CA GLY A 29 -1.26 -1.11 24.08
C GLY A 29 -1.66 -2.11 22.99
N LEU A 30 -0.92 -2.15 21.87
CA LEU A 30 -1.26 -2.98 20.70
C LEU A 30 -0.66 -4.39 20.77
N ARG A 31 0.57 -4.51 21.27
CA ARG A 31 1.32 -5.78 21.29
C ARG A 31 0.57 -6.98 21.90
N PRO A 32 -0.10 -6.87 23.08
CA PRO A 32 -0.84 -7.99 23.64
C PRO A 32 -1.96 -8.47 22.72
N TYR A 33 -2.71 -7.56 22.13
CA TYR A 33 -3.81 -7.87 21.24
C TYR A 33 -3.33 -8.62 19.97
N ILE A 34 -2.29 -8.09 19.31
CA ILE A 34 -1.68 -8.72 18.13
C ILE A 34 -1.17 -10.13 18.50
N THR A 35 -0.48 -10.26 19.64
CA THR A 35 0.06 -11.55 20.11
C THR A 35 -1.04 -12.59 20.33
N LEU A 36 -2.14 -12.20 20.95
CA LEU A 36 -3.26 -13.11 21.20
C LEU A 36 -3.94 -13.53 19.90
N SER A 37 -4.20 -12.59 19.00
CA SER A 37 -4.81 -12.87 17.70
C SER A 37 -3.94 -13.81 16.87
N ARG A 38 -2.62 -13.56 16.79
CA ARG A 38 -1.67 -14.45 16.09
C ARG A 38 -1.63 -15.87 16.67
N LYS A 39 -1.79 -16.01 18.00
CA LYS A 39 -1.89 -17.32 18.67
C LYS A 39 -3.26 -17.98 18.48
N GLY A 40 -4.15 -17.39 17.69
CA GLY A 40 -5.48 -17.92 17.44
C GLY A 40 -6.44 -17.77 18.63
N VAL A 41 -6.17 -16.84 19.55
CA VAL A 41 -6.98 -16.66 20.77
C VAL A 41 -8.19 -15.77 20.47
N LEU A 42 -9.37 -16.26 20.85
CA LEU A 42 -10.58 -15.45 20.93
C LEU A 42 -10.66 -14.80 22.33
N ILE A 43 -10.56 -13.46 22.36
CA ILE A 43 -10.44 -12.71 23.63
C ILE A 43 -11.78 -12.64 24.36
N GLN A 44 -12.89 -12.66 23.62
CA GLN A 44 -14.24 -12.57 24.18
C GLN A 44 -15.07 -13.78 23.75
N ASN A 45 -15.83 -14.35 24.69
CA ASN A 45 -16.87 -15.31 24.36
C ASN A 45 -18.04 -14.57 23.72
N GLN A 46 -18.07 -14.57 22.40
CA GLN A 46 -19.12 -13.92 21.61
C GLN A 46 -19.96 -14.95 20.89
N ILE A 47 -21.27 -14.70 20.80
CA ILE A 47 -22.15 -15.43 19.92
C ILE A 47 -22.24 -14.66 18.60
N PHE A 48 -21.64 -15.21 17.57
CA PHE A 48 -21.67 -14.62 16.25
C PHE A 48 -23.02 -14.91 15.55
N LYS A 49 -23.58 -13.89 14.93
CA LYS A 49 -24.83 -14.01 14.16
C LYS A 49 -24.60 -13.46 12.75
N LYS A 50 -25.13 -14.17 11.76
CA LYS A 50 -25.13 -13.70 10.39
C LYS A 50 -26.09 -12.53 10.25
N SER A 51 -25.64 -11.46 9.59
CA SER A 51 -26.45 -10.31 9.21
C SER A 51 -26.83 -10.43 7.72
N GLU A 52 -28.04 -10.02 7.38
CA GLU A 52 -28.45 -9.92 5.97
C GLU A 52 -27.93 -8.64 5.30
N ASN A 53 -27.72 -7.58 6.10
CA ASN A 53 -27.19 -6.29 5.67
C ASN A 53 -26.07 -5.85 6.62
N PRO A 54 -24.90 -6.49 6.56
CA PRO A 54 -23.79 -6.17 7.45
C PRO A 54 -23.28 -4.75 7.20
N LYS A 55 -22.80 -4.11 8.24
CA LYS A 55 -22.19 -2.77 8.16
C LYS A 55 -20.89 -2.79 7.36
N VAL A 56 -20.02 -3.76 7.64
CA VAL A 56 -18.70 -3.88 7.02
C VAL A 56 -18.50 -5.31 6.52
N SER A 57 -17.98 -5.46 5.31
CA SER A 57 -17.47 -6.70 4.76
C SER A 57 -15.94 -6.67 4.77
N ILE A 58 -15.34 -7.67 5.38
CA ILE A 58 -13.90 -7.86 5.40
C ILE A 58 -13.54 -8.91 4.35
N ILE A 59 -12.78 -8.52 3.36
CA ILE A 59 -12.36 -9.38 2.24
C ILE A 59 -10.94 -9.86 2.50
N ILE A 60 -10.75 -11.17 2.48
CA ILE A 60 -9.45 -11.80 2.75
C ILE A 60 -9.11 -12.72 1.58
N PRO A 61 -8.23 -12.29 0.65
CA PRO A 61 -7.68 -13.17 -0.36
C PRO A 61 -6.72 -14.17 0.29
N MET A 62 -6.77 -15.43 -0.10
CA MET A 62 -6.00 -16.50 0.51
C MET A 62 -5.48 -17.47 -0.53
N TYR A 63 -4.16 -17.74 -0.49
CA TYR A 63 -3.53 -18.79 -1.28
C TYR A 63 -2.40 -19.44 -0.49
N ASN A 64 -2.62 -20.68 0.01
CA ASN A 64 -1.67 -21.44 0.84
C ASN A 64 -1.33 -20.72 2.15
N GLU A 65 -2.35 -20.38 2.93
CA GLU A 65 -2.26 -19.61 4.17
C GLU A 65 -2.61 -20.44 5.43
N GLU A 66 -2.41 -21.76 5.40
CA GLU A 66 -2.75 -22.66 6.53
C GLU A 66 -2.16 -22.23 7.85
N LYS A 67 -0.99 -21.55 7.84
CA LYS A 67 -0.28 -21.11 9.05
C LYS A 67 -0.81 -19.80 9.62
N ASN A 68 -1.38 -18.95 8.78
CA ASN A 68 -1.69 -17.56 9.10
C ASN A 68 -3.20 -17.30 9.24
N VAL A 69 -4.03 -18.00 8.46
CA VAL A 69 -5.47 -17.77 8.35
C VAL A 69 -6.19 -17.68 9.71
N LEU A 70 -5.80 -18.51 10.68
CA LEU A 70 -6.42 -18.50 12.01
C LEU A 70 -6.17 -17.16 12.73
N GLY A 71 -4.95 -16.62 12.63
CA GLY A 71 -4.59 -15.34 13.24
C GLY A 71 -5.37 -14.17 12.64
N ALA A 72 -5.44 -14.11 11.32
CA ALA A 72 -6.21 -13.10 10.58
C ALA A 72 -7.69 -13.12 10.99
N ILE A 73 -8.35 -14.29 10.94
CA ILE A 73 -9.76 -14.46 11.34
C ILE A 73 -9.99 -14.08 12.81
N ARG A 74 -9.10 -14.47 13.73
CA ARG A 74 -9.22 -14.11 15.15
C ARG A 74 -9.12 -12.60 15.38
N SER A 75 -8.28 -11.90 14.63
CA SER A 75 -8.18 -10.44 14.72
C SER A 75 -9.51 -9.74 14.38
N ILE A 76 -10.27 -10.31 13.45
CA ILE A 76 -11.60 -9.82 13.05
C ILE A 76 -12.68 -10.26 14.06
N GLN A 77 -12.64 -11.50 14.50
CA GLN A 77 -13.58 -12.02 15.51
C GLN A 77 -13.49 -11.28 16.84
N ASN A 78 -12.33 -10.72 17.14
CA ASN A 78 -12.08 -9.90 18.33
C ASN A 78 -12.52 -8.43 18.16
N GLN A 79 -13.11 -8.02 17.05
CA GLN A 79 -13.66 -6.66 16.89
C GLN A 79 -14.93 -6.45 17.68
N SER A 80 -15.12 -5.24 18.21
CA SER A 80 -16.35 -4.84 18.94
C SER A 80 -17.56 -4.73 18.00
N LEU A 81 -17.34 -4.38 16.74
CA LEU A 81 -18.39 -4.40 15.71
C LEU A 81 -18.75 -5.85 15.38
N LEU A 82 -19.93 -6.29 15.79
CA LEU A 82 -20.42 -7.66 15.52
C LEU A 82 -21.18 -7.77 14.20
N ASP A 83 -21.81 -6.68 13.77
CA ASP A 83 -22.58 -6.60 12.53
C ASP A 83 -21.68 -6.44 11.31
N LEU A 84 -20.98 -7.52 11.00
CA LEU A 84 -20.03 -7.60 9.88
C LEU A 84 -20.14 -8.96 9.18
N GLU A 85 -19.59 -9.06 7.97
CA GLU A 85 -19.32 -10.36 7.31
C GLU A 85 -17.82 -10.51 7.01
N ILE A 86 -17.37 -11.75 6.97
CA ILE A 86 -15.99 -12.13 6.67
C ILE A 86 -16.02 -12.93 5.36
N VAL A 87 -15.52 -12.35 4.28
CA VAL A 87 -15.49 -13.00 2.96
C VAL A 87 -14.08 -13.51 2.69
N CYS A 88 -13.89 -14.81 2.90
CA CYS A 88 -12.66 -15.51 2.62
C CYS A 88 -12.66 -15.98 1.17
N VAL A 89 -11.76 -15.46 0.35
CA VAL A 89 -11.60 -15.87 -1.05
C VAL A 89 -10.44 -16.83 -1.14
N ASN A 90 -10.72 -18.13 -1.13
CA ASN A 90 -9.72 -19.16 -1.33
C ASN A 90 -9.36 -19.25 -2.83
N ASP A 91 -8.17 -18.82 -3.18
CA ASP A 91 -7.69 -18.75 -4.54
C ASP A 91 -7.04 -20.07 -5.00
N ASN A 92 -7.79 -21.17 -4.82
CA ASN A 92 -7.36 -22.54 -5.17
C ASN A 92 -6.10 -23.00 -4.38
N SER A 93 -6.13 -22.85 -3.05
CA SER A 93 -5.06 -23.35 -2.18
C SER A 93 -4.89 -24.87 -2.28
N ASN A 94 -3.63 -25.33 -2.15
CA ASN A 94 -3.25 -26.74 -2.18
C ASN A 94 -2.89 -27.29 -0.79
N ASP A 95 -2.93 -26.44 0.22
CA ASP A 95 -2.67 -26.76 1.63
C ASP A 95 -3.98 -26.90 2.42
N ASN A 96 -3.91 -26.84 3.77
CA ASN A 96 -5.08 -26.99 4.63
C ASN A 96 -5.92 -25.70 4.77
N THR A 97 -5.63 -24.62 4.04
CA THR A 97 -6.34 -23.34 4.15
C THR A 97 -7.86 -23.51 4.06
N LEU A 98 -8.37 -24.19 3.03
CA LEU A 98 -9.81 -24.39 2.83
C LEU A 98 -10.44 -25.23 3.96
N SER A 99 -9.74 -26.26 4.45
CA SER A 99 -10.18 -27.09 5.55
C SER A 99 -10.35 -26.29 6.83
N ILE A 100 -9.35 -25.45 7.17
CA ILE A 100 -9.39 -24.56 8.34
C ILE A 100 -10.56 -23.58 8.25
N LEU A 101 -10.75 -22.95 7.09
CA LEU A 101 -11.87 -22.04 6.87
C LEU A 101 -13.23 -22.73 7.07
N THR A 102 -13.38 -23.95 6.57
CA THR A 102 -14.60 -24.74 6.72
C THR A 102 -14.91 -25.03 8.18
N GLU A 103 -13.92 -25.33 9.01
CA GLU A 103 -14.09 -25.52 10.44
C GLU A 103 -14.45 -24.20 11.16
N LEU A 104 -13.81 -23.10 10.80
CA LEU A 104 -14.11 -21.79 11.37
C LEU A 104 -15.54 -21.33 11.04
N GLN A 105 -16.01 -21.59 9.82
CA GLN A 105 -17.37 -21.26 9.39
C GLN A 105 -18.45 -21.98 10.22
N LYS A 106 -18.20 -23.19 10.73
CA LYS A 106 -19.16 -23.90 11.60
C LYS A 106 -19.40 -23.16 12.92
N THR A 107 -18.44 -22.40 13.39
CA THR A 107 -18.49 -21.67 14.67
C THR A 107 -18.79 -20.18 14.51
N ASP A 108 -18.58 -19.62 13.30
CA ASP A 108 -18.88 -18.23 12.99
C ASP A 108 -19.66 -18.12 11.68
N PRO A 109 -21.00 -17.97 11.73
CA PRO A 109 -21.86 -17.93 10.55
C PRO A 109 -21.68 -16.66 9.72
N ARG A 110 -20.88 -15.69 10.16
CA ARG A 110 -20.51 -14.48 9.40
C ARG A 110 -19.48 -14.80 8.31
N ILE A 111 -18.77 -15.93 8.41
CA ILE A 111 -17.78 -16.36 7.41
C ILE A 111 -18.49 -16.87 6.16
N THR A 112 -18.15 -16.27 5.04
CA THR A 112 -18.53 -16.71 3.68
C THR A 112 -17.26 -17.13 2.95
N ILE A 113 -17.24 -18.35 2.43
CA ILE A 113 -16.10 -18.89 1.68
C ILE A 113 -16.44 -18.84 0.20
N LEU A 114 -15.61 -18.12 -0.58
CA LEU A 114 -15.61 -18.12 -2.02
C LEU A 114 -14.41 -18.95 -2.49
N ASN A 115 -14.64 -20.02 -3.23
CA ASN A 115 -13.59 -20.92 -3.66
C ASN A 115 -13.38 -20.81 -5.17
N ASN A 116 -12.22 -20.27 -5.60
CA ASN A 116 -11.87 -20.17 -7.01
C ASN A 116 -11.50 -21.56 -7.57
N LYS A 117 -11.84 -21.81 -8.82
CA LYS A 117 -11.53 -23.09 -9.51
C LYS A 117 -10.06 -23.18 -9.94
N SER A 118 -9.36 -22.05 -10.00
CA SER A 118 -7.95 -21.93 -10.31
C SER A 118 -7.40 -20.71 -9.60
N ASN A 119 -6.08 -20.63 -9.42
CA ASN A 119 -5.44 -19.42 -8.88
C ASN A 119 -5.58 -18.26 -9.89
N ARG A 120 -6.28 -17.21 -9.48
CA ARG A 120 -6.63 -16.03 -10.29
C ARG A 120 -5.82 -14.78 -9.89
N GLY A 121 -5.04 -14.88 -8.81
CA GLY A 121 -4.26 -13.79 -8.27
C GLY A 121 -5.03 -12.91 -7.27
N VAL A 122 -4.27 -12.09 -6.57
CA VAL A 122 -4.76 -11.34 -5.41
C VAL A 122 -5.73 -10.23 -5.79
N ILE A 123 -5.49 -9.48 -6.87
CA ILE A 123 -6.40 -8.40 -7.30
C ILE A 123 -7.77 -8.95 -7.68
N TYR A 124 -7.79 -10.09 -8.41
CA TYR A 124 -9.03 -10.77 -8.74
C TYR A 124 -9.79 -11.14 -7.48
N SER A 125 -9.12 -11.79 -6.54
CA SER A 125 -9.73 -12.27 -5.30
C SER A 125 -10.27 -11.13 -4.45
N ARG A 126 -9.56 -9.99 -4.37
CA ARG A 126 -10.02 -8.77 -3.68
C ARG A 126 -11.28 -8.21 -4.33
N ILE A 127 -11.25 -7.94 -5.63
CA ILE A 127 -12.39 -7.33 -6.35
C ILE A 127 -13.58 -8.30 -6.38
N PHE A 128 -13.34 -9.58 -6.70
CA PHE A 128 -14.40 -10.59 -6.74
C PHE A 128 -15.09 -10.75 -5.38
N GLY A 129 -14.30 -10.89 -4.30
CA GLY A 129 -14.83 -10.94 -2.94
C GLY A 129 -15.63 -9.70 -2.58
N ALA A 130 -15.10 -8.52 -2.90
CA ALA A 130 -15.79 -7.27 -2.65
C ALA A 130 -17.09 -7.15 -3.45
N LEU A 131 -17.14 -7.51 -4.72
CA LEU A 131 -18.37 -7.49 -5.53
C LEU A 131 -19.43 -8.48 -5.01
N LYS A 132 -19.01 -9.63 -4.46
CA LYS A 132 -19.92 -10.65 -3.89
C LYS A 132 -20.36 -10.33 -2.45
N SER A 133 -19.66 -9.47 -1.73
CA SER A 133 -19.97 -9.10 -0.36
C SER A 133 -21.28 -8.32 -0.24
N LYS A 134 -21.84 -8.23 0.98
CA LYS A 134 -23.13 -7.58 1.26
C LYS A 134 -23.00 -6.30 2.10
N GLY A 135 -21.85 -6.05 2.69
CA GLY A 135 -21.61 -4.92 3.57
C GLY A 135 -21.80 -3.56 2.91
N GLU A 136 -22.23 -2.60 3.70
CA GLU A 136 -22.33 -1.20 3.24
C GLU A 136 -20.93 -0.63 2.92
N TYR A 137 -19.93 -1.03 3.71
CA TYR A 137 -18.52 -0.74 3.50
C TYR A 137 -17.71 -2.02 3.32
N VAL A 138 -16.56 -1.88 2.68
CA VAL A 138 -15.62 -2.98 2.41
C VAL A 138 -14.23 -2.60 2.93
N THR A 139 -13.54 -3.52 3.55
CA THR A 139 -12.09 -3.43 3.84
C THR A 139 -11.39 -4.69 3.39
N PHE A 140 -10.09 -4.59 3.16
CA PHE A 140 -9.24 -5.70 2.76
C PHE A 140 -8.26 -6.03 3.87
N ILE A 141 -7.99 -7.31 4.08
CA ILE A 141 -6.99 -7.80 5.04
C ILE A 141 -6.22 -8.92 4.35
N ASP A 142 -4.90 -8.86 4.41
CA ASP A 142 -4.08 -9.97 3.94
C ASP A 142 -4.06 -11.10 4.97
N ALA A 143 -3.99 -12.34 4.50
CA ALA A 143 -4.20 -13.51 5.35
C ALA A 143 -3.09 -13.75 6.40
N ASP A 144 -1.92 -13.14 6.21
CA ASP A 144 -0.77 -13.17 7.12
C ASP A 144 -0.70 -11.97 8.08
N ASP A 145 -1.67 -11.03 7.95
CA ASP A 145 -1.78 -9.80 8.72
C ASP A 145 -2.99 -9.81 9.69
N GLY A 146 -3.35 -8.63 10.22
CA GLY A 146 -4.53 -8.53 11.07
C GLY A 146 -4.88 -7.13 11.55
N LEU A 147 -6.06 -7.01 12.14
CA LEU A 147 -6.47 -5.80 12.85
C LEU A 147 -5.84 -5.78 14.24
N CYS A 148 -5.33 -4.62 14.65
CA CYS A 148 -4.63 -4.46 15.94
C CYS A 148 -5.37 -3.57 16.96
N ASN A 149 -6.53 -3.04 16.60
CA ASN A 149 -7.40 -2.25 17.47
C ASN A 149 -8.80 -2.86 17.50
N MET A 150 -9.24 -3.37 18.65
CA MET A 150 -10.55 -4.03 18.82
C MET A 150 -11.74 -3.15 18.44
N LYS A 151 -11.60 -1.83 18.51
CA LYS A 151 -12.67 -0.86 18.23
C LYS A 151 -12.58 -0.26 16.83
N LEU A 152 -11.59 -0.66 16.04
CA LEU A 152 -11.32 -0.03 14.74
C LEU A 152 -12.57 0.05 13.87
N LEU A 153 -13.22 -1.10 13.64
CA LEU A 153 -14.35 -1.17 12.70
C LEU A 153 -15.55 -0.34 13.17
N ASP A 154 -15.80 -0.27 14.48
CA ASP A 154 -16.82 0.65 15.02
C ASP A 154 -16.48 2.10 14.78
N ILE A 155 -15.21 2.49 15.03
CA ILE A 155 -14.75 3.87 14.87
C ILE A 155 -14.87 4.31 13.41
N VAL A 156 -14.28 3.52 12.49
CA VAL A 156 -14.23 3.91 11.08
C VAL A 156 -15.61 3.86 10.41
N TYR A 157 -16.47 2.90 10.77
CA TYR A 157 -17.85 2.85 10.28
C TYR A 157 -18.66 4.05 10.78
N ASN A 158 -18.53 4.40 12.06
CA ASN A 158 -19.18 5.57 12.62
C ASN A 158 -18.70 6.87 11.96
N LEU A 159 -17.40 7.01 11.67
CA LEU A 159 -16.88 8.16 10.92
C LEU A 159 -17.45 8.22 9.51
N ALA A 160 -17.54 7.07 8.85
CA ALA A 160 -18.06 6.97 7.48
C ALA A 160 -19.55 7.35 7.34
N THR A 161 -20.34 7.20 8.43
CA THR A 161 -21.81 7.36 8.41
C THR A 161 -22.34 8.52 9.27
N LYS A 162 -21.47 9.23 10.02
CA LYS A 162 -21.88 10.29 10.97
C LYS A 162 -22.38 11.58 10.35
N GLU A 163 -21.87 11.92 9.18
CA GLU A 163 -22.21 13.19 8.55
C GLU A 163 -23.64 13.16 8.00
N LYS A 164 -24.43 14.17 8.35
CA LYS A 164 -25.87 14.28 8.07
C LYS A 164 -26.23 14.04 6.60
N GLY A 165 -26.42 12.77 6.23
CA GLY A 165 -26.89 12.38 4.90
C GLY A 165 -25.80 12.24 3.82
N GLU A 166 -24.53 12.52 4.12
CA GLU A 166 -23.42 12.28 3.20
C GLU A 166 -22.64 11.03 3.64
N LYS A 167 -22.50 10.07 2.75
CA LYS A 167 -21.64 8.90 2.96
C LYS A 167 -20.22 9.25 2.58
N ILE A 168 -19.27 8.93 3.45
CA ILE A 168 -17.85 9.07 3.16
C ILE A 168 -17.40 7.88 2.30
N ASP A 169 -16.78 8.16 1.17
CA ASP A 169 -16.32 7.11 0.25
C ASP A 169 -15.18 6.29 0.82
N ILE A 170 -14.21 6.94 1.51
CA ILE A 170 -13.05 6.28 2.11
C ILE A 170 -12.81 6.81 3.52
N VAL A 171 -12.67 5.93 4.50
CA VAL A 171 -12.05 6.26 5.79
C VAL A 171 -10.71 5.55 5.88
N HIS A 172 -9.67 6.32 6.11
CA HIS A 172 -8.29 5.88 6.11
C HIS A 172 -7.76 5.89 7.56
N TYR A 173 -7.11 4.82 7.98
CA TYR A 173 -6.51 4.64 9.31
C TYR A 173 -5.02 4.28 9.19
N GLN A 174 -4.31 4.30 10.30
CA GLN A 174 -2.87 4.07 10.31
C GLN A 174 -2.54 2.59 10.39
N THR A 175 -1.39 2.23 9.82
CA THR A 175 -0.83 0.88 9.83
C THR A 175 0.45 0.87 10.64
N CYS A 176 0.60 -0.15 11.49
CA CYS A 176 1.87 -0.49 12.11
C CYS A 176 2.38 -1.84 11.63
N GLY A 177 3.65 -2.12 11.86
CA GLY A 177 4.24 -3.41 11.54
C GLY A 177 5.46 -3.70 12.40
N ALA A 178 5.80 -4.96 12.51
CA ALA A 178 7.01 -5.41 13.20
C ALA A 178 7.63 -6.59 12.47
N VAL A 179 8.95 -6.66 12.53
CA VAL A 179 9.68 -7.86 12.09
C VAL A 179 9.41 -8.96 13.12
N VAL A 180 8.97 -10.11 12.65
CA VAL A 180 8.84 -11.32 13.45
C VAL A 180 10.05 -12.20 13.23
N ASP A 181 10.71 -12.62 14.30
CA ASP A 181 11.85 -13.50 14.20
C ASP A 181 11.44 -14.97 13.98
N LYS A 182 12.43 -15.84 13.75
CA LYS A 182 12.22 -17.28 13.54
C LYS A 182 11.55 -18.01 14.73
N ASN A 183 11.53 -17.40 15.92
CA ASN A 183 10.89 -17.94 17.10
C ASN A 183 9.46 -17.38 17.29
N GLY A 184 9.01 -16.51 16.39
CA GLY A 184 7.71 -15.85 16.47
C GLY A 184 7.69 -14.61 17.37
N GLU A 185 8.86 -14.14 17.86
CA GLU A 185 8.96 -12.95 18.68
C GLU A 185 8.94 -11.69 17.81
N MET A 186 8.13 -10.73 18.23
CA MET A 186 7.97 -9.45 17.53
C MET A 186 9.03 -8.46 18.00
N GLY A 187 9.75 -7.88 17.05
CA GLY A 187 10.67 -6.76 17.28
C GLY A 187 9.95 -5.45 17.63
N ASN A 188 10.64 -4.32 17.49
CA ASN A 188 10.06 -3.00 17.68
C ASN A 188 9.03 -2.70 16.59
N PHE A 189 7.95 -2.02 16.96
CA PHE A 189 6.91 -1.63 16.03
C PHE A 189 7.31 -0.36 15.29
N LEU A 190 7.00 -0.35 14.00
CA LEU A 190 7.15 0.78 13.11
C LEU A 190 5.76 1.26 12.69
N LEU A 191 5.59 2.56 12.61
CA LEU A 191 4.41 3.16 12.01
C LEU A 191 4.68 3.29 10.50
N LEU A 192 3.82 2.69 9.69
CA LEU A 192 3.99 2.60 8.23
C LEU A 192 3.23 3.68 7.47
N THR A 193 2.12 4.15 8.04
CA THR A 193 1.32 5.24 7.48
C THR A 193 1.22 6.36 8.49
N ILE A 194 1.53 7.58 8.04
CA ILE A 194 1.51 8.77 8.89
C ILE A 194 0.73 9.85 8.17
N PHE A 195 -0.22 10.42 8.87
CA PHE A 195 -1.02 11.54 8.37
C PHE A 195 -0.75 12.79 9.19
N ASN A 196 -0.96 13.94 8.57
CA ASN A 196 -0.92 15.21 9.29
C ASN A 196 -2.04 15.23 10.36
N PRO A 197 -1.69 15.26 11.67
CA PRO A 197 -2.70 15.24 12.73
C PRO A 197 -3.69 16.41 12.69
N LYS A 198 -3.29 17.54 12.11
CA LYS A 198 -4.17 18.71 11.93
C LYS A 198 -5.32 18.45 10.95
N LYS A 199 -5.24 17.36 10.18
CA LYS A 199 -6.25 16.97 9.19
C LYS A 199 -7.08 15.75 9.61
N PHE A 200 -6.88 15.22 10.81
CA PHE A 200 -7.69 14.12 11.31
C PHE A 200 -9.17 14.49 11.40
N ASN A 201 -10.02 13.55 11.01
CA ASN A 201 -11.47 13.65 11.05
C ASN A 201 -12.06 14.83 10.24
N GLN A 202 -11.31 15.35 9.26
CA GLN A 202 -11.81 16.34 8.30
C GLN A 202 -12.19 15.64 6.99
N ILE A 203 -13.30 16.07 6.40
CA ILE A 203 -13.72 15.58 5.09
C ILE A 203 -12.92 16.29 4.00
N ILE A 204 -12.22 15.49 3.22
CA ILE A 204 -11.42 15.91 2.07
C ILE A 204 -12.20 15.56 0.80
N ARG A 205 -12.32 16.49 -0.15
CA ARG A 205 -13.13 16.34 -1.36
C ARG A 205 -12.30 16.51 -2.63
N GLN A 206 -12.83 16.00 -3.74
CA GLN A 206 -12.31 16.33 -5.06
C GLN A 206 -12.43 17.84 -5.35
N PRO A 207 -11.55 18.45 -6.16
CA PRO A 207 -10.42 17.79 -6.87
C PRO A 207 -9.18 17.57 -5.99
N TYR A 208 -9.17 18.05 -4.74
CA TYR A 208 -8.00 18.01 -3.86
C TYR A 208 -7.46 16.60 -3.65
N ILE A 209 -8.31 15.58 -3.63
CA ILE A 209 -7.90 14.18 -3.51
C ILE A 209 -6.98 13.79 -4.66
N SER A 210 -7.45 13.99 -5.90
CA SER A 210 -6.70 13.63 -7.11
C SER A 210 -5.40 14.42 -7.25
N ASP A 211 -5.43 15.72 -6.96
CA ASP A 211 -4.29 16.61 -7.14
C ASP A 211 -3.16 16.35 -6.14
N ASN A 212 -3.50 15.82 -4.96
CA ASN A 212 -2.54 15.68 -3.87
C ASN A 212 -2.15 14.23 -3.53
N TYR A 213 -2.92 13.25 -3.99
CA TYR A 213 -2.65 11.83 -3.67
C TYR A 213 -1.24 11.37 -4.08
N PHE A 214 -0.74 11.87 -5.21
CA PHE A 214 0.54 11.47 -5.76
C PHE A 214 1.65 12.52 -5.63
N GLN A 215 1.31 13.78 -5.34
CA GLN A 215 2.29 14.86 -5.27
C GLN A 215 2.81 15.12 -3.85
N LYS A 216 2.00 14.88 -2.83
CA LYS A 216 2.35 15.11 -1.43
C LYS A 216 1.74 14.00 -0.56
N ALA A 217 2.29 12.82 -0.68
CA ALA A 217 1.83 11.62 0.04
C ALA A 217 1.61 11.84 1.55
N ASN A 218 2.36 12.75 2.16
CA ASN A 218 2.33 12.98 3.60
C ASN A 218 1.18 13.87 4.10
N ASP A 219 0.47 14.59 3.23
CA ASP A 219 -0.52 15.57 3.69
C ASP A 219 -1.96 15.06 3.77
N VAL A 220 -2.38 14.10 2.92
CA VAL A 220 -3.81 13.81 2.78
C VAL A 220 -4.17 12.33 2.70
N THR A 221 -3.40 11.54 2.00
CA THR A 221 -3.88 10.22 1.54
C THR A 221 -2.86 9.10 1.65
N GLY A 222 -1.70 9.42 2.01
CA GLY A 222 -0.46 8.79 2.50
C GLY A 222 -0.09 7.37 2.10
N SER A 223 -0.96 6.51 1.59
CA SER A 223 -0.59 5.11 1.38
C SER A 223 -1.21 4.50 0.14
N GLY A 224 -0.38 3.79 -0.63
CA GLY A 224 -0.82 2.95 -1.73
C GLY A 224 -1.40 1.59 -1.29
N PHE A 225 -1.52 1.36 0.01
CA PHE A 225 -2.05 0.11 0.56
C PHE A 225 -3.58 0.11 0.55
N VAL A 226 -4.19 -1.04 0.27
CA VAL A 226 -5.65 -1.22 0.32
C VAL A 226 -6.15 -1.58 1.71
N PHE A 227 -5.29 -2.11 2.56
CA PHE A 227 -5.66 -2.71 3.84
C PHE A 227 -5.79 -1.69 4.99
N ASP A 228 -5.38 -0.44 4.80
CA ASP A 228 -5.49 0.64 5.80
C ASP A 228 -6.70 1.55 5.56
N LYS A 229 -7.70 1.05 4.86
CA LYS A 229 -8.91 1.81 4.49
C LYS A 229 -10.18 0.99 4.59
N ILE A 230 -11.29 1.66 4.88
CA ILE A 230 -12.59 1.15 4.48
C ILE A 230 -13.11 1.97 3.30
N PHE A 231 -13.76 1.31 2.38
CA PHE A 231 -14.32 1.86 1.14
C PHE A 231 -15.83 1.69 1.14
N SER A 232 -16.58 2.69 0.69
CA SER A 232 -18.00 2.46 0.43
C SER A 232 -18.15 1.38 -0.65
N LYS A 233 -19.14 0.50 -0.51
CA LYS A 233 -19.41 -0.58 -1.47
C LYS A 233 -19.64 -0.03 -2.88
N GLU A 234 -20.29 1.12 -2.96
CA GLU A 234 -20.57 1.83 -4.21
C GLU A 234 -19.28 2.28 -4.90
N LEU A 235 -18.33 2.81 -4.12
CA LEU A 235 -17.02 3.18 -4.63
C LEU A 235 -16.29 1.98 -5.22
N ILE A 236 -16.28 0.83 -4.51
CA ILE A 236 -15.59 -0.38 -5.01
C ILE A 236 -16.15 -0.85 -6.35
N LYS A 237 -17.48 -0.79 -6.55
CA LYS A 237 -18.08 -1.12 -7.85
C LYS A 237 -17.57 -0.19 -8.95
N ARG A 238 -17.65 1.13 -8.73
CA ARG A 238 -17.13 2.13 -9.68
C ARG A 238 -15.65 1.94 -9.95
N THR A 239 -14.88 1.61 -8.92
CA THR A 239 -13.45 1.34 -9.02
C THR A 239 -13.16 0.12 -9.90
N ALA A 240 -13.89 -0.98 -9.70
CA ALA A 240 -13.74 -2.18 -10.50
C ALA A 240 -14.08 -1.94 -11.99
N ASP A 241 -15.14 -1.17 -12.25
CA ASP A 241 -15.53 -0.76 -13.61
C ASP A 241 -14.47 0.16 -14.23
N TYR A 242 -13.90 1.09 -13.46
CA TYR A 242 -12.87 2.02 -13.93
C TYR A 242 -11.54 1.33 -14.24
N ILE A 243 -11.12 0.37 -13.41
CA ILE A 243 -9.95 -0.47 -13.71
C ILE A 243 -10.17 -1.26 -14.99
N GLY A 244 -11.36 -1.79 -15.19
CA GLY A 244 -11.73 -2.67 -16.29
C GLY A 244 -11.49 -4.15 -15.99
N PRO A 245 -12.47 -5.02 -16.33
CA PRO A 245 -12.38 -6.47 -16.06
C PRO A 245 -11.22 -7.15 -16.79
N GLU A 246 -10.77 -6.62 -17.91
CA GLU A 246 -9.63 -7.10 -18.68
C GLU A 246 -8.30 -6.97 -17.90
N TYR A 247 -8.22 -6.05 -16.92
CA TYR A 247 -7.04 -5.86 -16.07
C TYR A 247 -7.15 -6.62 -14.74
N TRP A 248 -8.23 -6.45 -13.99
CA TRP A 248 -8.33 -7.12 -12.69
C TRP A 248 -8.65 -8.62 -12.80
N ASN A 249 -9.05 -9.14 -13.96
CA ASN A 249 -9.14 -10.58 -14.24
C ASN A 249 -7.78 -11.21 -14.58
N GLN A 250 -6.71 -10.43 -14.73
CA GLN A 250 -5.37 -10.97 -14.94
C GLN A 250 -4.82 -11.52 -13.61
N HIS A 251 -3.98 -12.55 -13.72
CA HIS A 251 -3.27 -13.10 -12.57
C HIS A 251 -2.13 -12.15 -12.14
N LEU A 252 -2.47 -11.05 -11.46
CA LEU A 252 -1.51 -10.12 -10.87
C LEU A 252 -1.22 -10.53 -9.43
N ILE A 253 0.07 -10.61 -9.09
CA ILE A 253 0.58 -10.94 -7.76
C ILE A 253 1.44 -9.80 -7.17
N PHE A 254 1.55 -8.69 -7.89
CA PHE A 254 2.42 -7.58 -7.53
C PHE A 254 1.88 -6.23 -8.00
N SER A 255 2.02 -5.19 -7.15
CA SER A 255 1.52 -3.83 -7.39
C SER A 255 0.01 -3.70 -7.62
N ASP A 256 -0.75 -4.74 -7.34
CA ASP A 256 -2.21 -4.75 -7.43
C ASP A 256 -2.85 -3.75 -6.45
N ASP A 257 -2.32 -3.63 -5.23
CA ASP A 257 -2.70 -2.62 -4.24
C ASP A 257 -2.61 -1.21 -4.82
N PHE A 258 -1.52 -0.93 -5.52
CA PHE A 258 -1.29 0.37 -6.10
C PHE A 258 -2.33 0.71 -7.17
N LEU A 259 -2.69 -0.25 -8.04
CA LEU A 259 -3.73 -0.05 -9.05
C LEU A 259 -5.11 0.16 -8.40
N LEU A 260 -5.46 -0.69 -7.42
CA LEU A 260 -6.75 -0.61 -6.74
C LEU A 260 -6.89 0.69 -5.94
N CYS A 261 -5.86 1.08 -5.19
CA CYS A 261 -5.83 2.34 -4.46
C CYS A 261 -5.90 3.55 -5.38
N TYR A 262 -5.09 3.56 -6.45
CA TYR A 262 -5.13 4.64 -7.43
C TYR A 262 -6.54 4.84 -7.97
N ALA A 263 -7.15 3.78 -8.49
CA ALA A 263 -8.47 3.83 -9.06
C ALA A 263 -9.54 4.25 -8.04
N ALA A 264 -9.47 3.72 -6.80
CA ALA A 264 -10.40 4.08 -5.74
C ALA A 264 -10.29 5.57 -5.35
N MET A 265 -9.07 6.08 -5.17
CA MET A 265 -8.84 7.49 -4.85
C MET A 265 -9.29 8.42 -5.99
N ARG A 266 -9.11 7.98 -7.23
CA ARG A 266 -9.56 8.72 -8.40
C ARG A 266 -11.07 8.80 -8.50
N MET A 267 -11.76 7.75 -8.09
CA MET A 267 -13.23 7.64 -8.11
C MET A 267 -13.92 8.17 -6.86
N ALA A 268 -13.20 8.35 -5.76
CA ALA A 268 -13.75 8.84 -4.50
C ALA A 268 -14.13 10.32 -4.58
N ASN A 269 -15.27 10.69 -4.00
CA ASN A 269 -15.67 12.09 -3.82
C ASN A 269 -15.21 12.62 -2.47
N THR A 270 -15.15 11.75 -1.45
CA THR A 270 -14.88 12.13 -0.06
C THR A 270 -13.95 11.13 0.61
N ILE A 271 -12.98 11.66 1.37
CA ILE A 271 -12.06 10.89 2.21
C ILE A 271 -11.99 11.52 3.61
N VAL A 272 -11.86 10.67 4.61
CA VAL A 272 -11.53 11.07 5.99
C VAL A 272 -10.33 10.29 6.45
N ASN A 273 -9.31 10.96 6.99
CA ASN A 273 -8.20 10.32 7.68
C ASN A 273 -8.45 10.32 9.18
N THR A 274 -8.21 9.19 9.84
CA THR A 274 -8.25 9.09 11.30
C THR A 274 -6.86 8.80 11.88
N GLY A 275 -6.62 9.23 13.10
CA GLY A 275 -5.39 8.93 13.84
C GLY A 275 -5.33 7.51 14.41
N GLU A 276 -6.37 6.70 14.21
CA GLU A 276 -6.41 5.34 14.74
C GLU A 276 -5.38 4.44 14.08
N ILE A 277 -4.59 3.73 14.87
CA ILE A 277 -3.74 2.64 14.38
C ILE A 277 -4.60 1.38 14.40
N GLY A 278 -4.89 0.85 13.21
CA GLY A 278 -5.90 -0.18 13.05
C GLY A 278 -5.39 -1.48 12.46
N TYR A 279 -4.37 -1.43 11.62
CA TYR A 279 -3.83 -2.59 10.91
C TYR A 279 -2.43 -2.92 11.39
N TRP A 280 -2.15 -4.20 11.55
CA TRP A 280 -0.83 -4.72 11.84
C TRP A 280 -0.31 -5.53 10.66
N HIS A 281 0.81 -5.09 10.09
CA HIS A 281 1.48 -5.74 8.98
C HIS A 281 2.63 -6.63 9.48
N ASN A 282 2.63 -7.88 9.04
CA ASN A 282 3.63 -8.86 9.38
C ASN A 282 4.83 -8.75 8.44
N PHE A 283 5.97 -8.31 8.96
CA PHE A 283 7.23 -8.34 8.24
C PHE A 283 7.96 -9.69 8.37
N ASP A 284 7.25 -10.79 8.26
CA ASP A 284 7.92 -12.09 8.21
C ASP A 284 8.76 -12.17 6.92
N THR A 285 10.08 -12.25 7.12
CA THR A 285 11.06 -12.28 6.03
C THR A 285 11.09 -13.61 5.28
N VAL A 286 10.38 -14.63 5.78
CA VAL A 286 10.46 -16.01 5.25
C VAL A 286 9.34 -16.30 4.26
N THR A 287 8.13 -15.79 4.50
CA THR A 287 6.93 -16.15 3.74
C THR A 287 6.42 -15.02 2.84
N SER A 288 6.76 -13.77 3.11
CA SER A 288 6.30 -12.62 2.34
C SER A 288 6.66 -12.73 0.86
N THR A 289 5.67 -12.56 0.00
CA THR A 289 5.84 -12.54 -1.47
C THR A 289 6.83 -11.48 -1.92
N THR A 290 6.96 -10.40 -1.13
CA THR A 290 7.87 -9.27 -1.40
C THR A 290 9.30 -9.55 -1.00
N SER A 291 9.56 -10.26 0.10
CA SER A 291 10.90 -10.47 0.66
C SER A 291 11.73 -11.53 -0.08
N ASN A 292 11.08 -12.48 -0.75
CA ASN A 292 11.73 -13.64 -1.35
C ASN A 292 12.27 -13.43 -2.78
N VAL A 293 12.21 -12.22 -3.33
CA VAL A 293 12.52 -11.97 -4.74
C VAL A 293 13.85 -11.26 -4.94
N TRP A 294 14.32 -10.51 -3.96
CA TRP A 294 15.49 -9.66 -4.11
C TRP A 294 16.61 -10.13 -3.17
N ASN A 295 17.69 -10.67 -3.75
CA ASN A 295 18.92 -10.81 -3.00
C ASN A 295 19.66 -9.48 -3.02
N LEU A 296 20.08 -9.02 -1.84
CA LEU A 296 20.63 -7.70 -1.57
C LEU A 296 21.97 -7.42 -2.25
N ASP A 297 22.59 -8.45 -2.85
CA ASP A 297 23.87 -8.30 -3.56
C ASP A 297 23.70 -7.94 -5.05
N GLY A 298 22.46 -7.72 -5.51
CA GLY A 298 22.15 -7.26 -6.88
C GLY A 298 22.47 -8.27 -7.99
N ASP A 299 23.23 -9.31 -7.70
CA ASP A 299 23.76 -10.23 -8.71
C ASP A 299 23.05 -11.59 -8.80
N ARG A 300 22.20 -11.92 -7.83
CA ARG A 300 21.44 -13.18 -7.87
C ARG A 300 19.95 -12.93 -7.64
N LEU A 301 19.18 -13.01 -8.69
CA LEU A 301 17.74 -13.22 -8.60
C LEU A 301 17.51 -14.61 -8.01
N LEU A 302 17.00 -14.70 -6.77
CA LEU A 302 16.77 -15.97 -6.07
C LEU A 302 15.80 -16.89 -6.84
N ASN A 303 14.88 -16.29 -7.62
CA ASN A 303 13.98 -17.02 -8.50
C ASN A 303 13.68 -16.17 -9.75
N PRO A 304 14.32 -16.46 -10.91
CA PRO A 304 14.13 -15.70 -12.14
C PRO A 304 12.68 -15.68 -12.64
N GLU A 305 11.91 -16.76 -12.48
CA GLU A 305 10.52 -16.83 -12.94
C GLU A 305 9.62 -15.90 -12.10
N LYS A 306 9.76 -15.93 -10.77
CA LYS A 306 9.02 -15.04 -9.88
C LYS A 306 9.38 -13.57 -10.11
N SER A 307 10.64 -13.28 -10.37
CA SER A 307 11.12 -11.94 -10.67
C SER A 307 10.55 -11.41 -11.97
N ASN A 308 10.60 -12.24 -13.03
CA ASN A 308 10.00 -11.89 -14.32
C ASN A 308 8.48 -11.64 -14.20
N LYS A 309 7.77 -12.48 -13.43
CA LYS A 309 6.34 -12.30 -13.21
C LYS A 309 6.05 -10.96 -12.54
N LYS A 310 6.79 -10.57 -11.50
CA LYS A 310 6.62 -9.28 -10.82
C LYS A 310 6.93 -8.09 -11.72
N ILE A 311 7.96 -8.18 -12.54
CA ILE A 311 8.28 -7.15 -13.53
C ILE A 311 7.11 -7.00 -14.50
N LEU A 312 6.58 -8.11 -15.01
CA LEU A 312 5.43 -8.09 -15.90
C LEU A 312 4.20 -7.45 -15.23
N ASP A 313 3.90 -7.84 -14.00
CA ASP A 313 2.76 -7.29 -13.26
C ASP A 313 2.89 -5.78 -13.07
N PHE A 314 4.08 -5.31 -12.70
CA PHE A 314 4.33 -3.88 -12.55
C PHE A 314 4.21 -3.12 -13.88
N ILE A 315 4.67 -3.70 -14.98
CA ILE A 315 4.50 -3.15 -16.32
C ILE A 315 3.01 -3.04 -16.67
N ILE A 316 2.24 -4.11 -16.48
CA ILE A 316 0.79 -4.12 -16.74
C ILE A 316 0.07 -3.04 -15.92
N VAL A 317 0.39 -2.94 -14.63
CA VAL A 317 -0.18 -1.91 -13.75
C VAL A 317 0.21 -0.51 -14.22
N THR A 318 1.48 -0.30 -14.60
CA THR A 318 1.96 0.98 -15.10
C THR A 318 1.27 1.39 -16.39
N GLU A 319 1.16 0.48 -17.37
CA GLU A 319 0.44 0.71 -18.62
C GLU A 319 -1.01 1.12 -18.33
N ARG A 320 -1.71 0.35 -17.47
CA ARG A 320 -3.10 0.69 -17.15
C ARG A 320 -3.25 2.06 -16.52
N ILE A 321 -2.39 2.44 -15.60
CA ILE A 321 -2.41 3.78 -15.00
C ILE A 321 -2.10 4.85 -16.04
N MET A 322 -1.17 4.59 -16.95
CA MET A 322 -0.86 5.50 -18.05
C MET A 322 -2.08 5.71 -18.97
N ASP A 323 -2.80 4.64 -19.34
CA ASP A 323 -4.04 4.71 -20.11
C ASP A 323 -5.10 5.56 -19.38
N LEU A 324 -5.31 5.25 -18.08
CA LEU A 324 -6.31 5.94 -17.25
C LEU A 324 -6.01 7.44 -17.05
N THR A 325 -4.78 7.89 -17.31
CA THR A 325 -4.34 9.28 -17.14
C THR A 325 -3.98 9.97 -18.46
N GLU A 326 -4.20 9.35 -19.61
CA GLU A 326 -3.71 9.84 -20.89
C GLU A 326 -4.22 11.25 -21.21
N ASP A 327 -5.47 11.55 -20.92
CA ASP A 327 -6.11 12.83 -21.18
C ASP A 327 -6.04 13.82 -20.00
N GLU A 328 -5.20 13.55 -18.99
CA GLU A 328 -5.14 14.30 -17.75
C GLU A 328 -3.77 14.97 -17.52
N PRO A 329 -3.56 16.21 -18.05
CA PRO A 329 -2.26 16.89 -18.00
C PRO A 329 -1.73 17.12 -16.58
N GLN A 330 -2.60 17.21 -15.57
CA GLN A 330 -2.21 17.39 -14.17
C GLN A 330 -1.44 16.18 -13.59
N PHE A 331 -1.49 15.02 -14.23
CA PHE A 331 -0.75 13.82 -13.79
C PHE A 331 0.65 13.67 -14.40
N GLU A 332 1.21 14.71 -15.02
CA GLU A 332 2.53 14.65 -15.64
C GLU A 332 3.61 14.07 -14.70
N GLN A 333 3.73 14.63 -13.49
CA GLN A 333 4.73 14.17 -12.51
C GLN A 333 4.48 12.74 -12.03
N PHE A 334 3.22 12.35 -11.92
CA PHE A 334 2.85 10.99 -11.56
C PHE A 334 3.23 9.98 -12.66
N ARG A 335 2.98 10.29 -13.92
CA ARG A 335 3.38 9.49 -15.09
C ARG A 335 4.91 9.36 -15.17
N GLU A 336 5.65 10.47 -14.98
CA GLU A 336 7.11 10.46 -14.89
C GLU A 336 7.59 9.53 -13.76
N GLY A 337 7.02 9.64 -12.57
CA GLY A 337 7.35 8.80 -11.43
C GLY A 337 7.11 7.31 -11.68
N ASN A 338 6.00 6.94 -12.32
CA ASN A 338 5.72 5.55 -12.71
C ASN A 338 6.71 4.99 -13.72
N MET A 339 7.06 5.78 -14.74
CA MET A 339 8.08 5.39 -15.69
C MET A 339 9.44 5.16 -15.01
N ARG A 340 9.83 6.06 -14.11
CA ARG A 340 11.15 6.01 -13.44
C ARG A 340 11.27 4.87 -12.43
N LYS A 341 10.18 4.44 -11.80
CA LYS A 341 10.22 3.37 -10.78
C LYS A 341 10.88 2.07 -11.26
N LEU A 342 10.62 1.65 -12.50
CA LEU A 342 11.25 0.47 -13.08
C LEU A 342 12.72 0.69 -13.44
N GLY A 343 13.12 1.96 -13.59
CA GLY A 343 14.50 2.35 -13.87
C GLY A 343 15.37 2.51 -12.65
N ASP A 344 14.81 2.44 -11.43
CA ASP A 344 15.61 2.51 -10.21
C ASP A 344 16.63 1.37 -10.12
N ALA A 345 17.80 1.66 -9.57
CA ALA A 345 18.99 0.80 -9.60
C ALA A 345 18.77 -0.69 -9.27
N PRO A 346 17.92 -1.08 -8.27
CA PRO A 346 17.68 -2.49 -8.00
C PRO A 346 16.86 -3.20 -9.07
N TYR A 347 16.01 -2.48 -9.82
CA TYR A 347 15.10 -3.06 -10.81
C TYR A 347 15.68 -3.06 -12.21
N ILE A 348 16.48 -2.06 -12.57
CA ILE A 348 16.96 -1.91 -13.94
C ILE A 348 17.71 -3.11 -14.47
N LYS A 349 18.56 -3.72 -13.65
CA LYS A 349 19.27 -4.97 -14.05
C LYS A 349 18.31 -6.11 -14.33
N ALA A 350 17.24 -6.22 -13.53
CA ALA A 350 16.23 -7.25 -13.70
C ALA A 350 15.37 -6.98 -14.93
N VAL A 351 14.96 -5.74 -15.14
CA VAL A 351 14.19 -5.32 -16.33
C VAL A 351 15.01 -5.51 -17.60
N ALA A 352 16.26 -5.07 -17.61
CA ALA A 352 17.15 -5.18 -18.77
C ALA A 352 17.42 -6.64 -19.21
N ARG A 353 17.39 -7.56 -18.27
CA ARG A 353 17.56 -9.01 -18.51
C ARG A 353 16.25 -9.75 -18.72
N SER A 354 15.11 -9.09 -18.55
CA SER A 354 13.79 -9.71 -18.66
C SER A 354 13.34 -9.81 -20.12
N ALA A 355 12.40 -10.72 -20.37
CA ALA A 355 11.69 -10.81 -21.66
C ALA A 355 10.77 -9.58 -21.93
N TYR A 356 10.62 -8.69 -20.95
CA TYR A 356 9.68 -7.56 -20.99
C TYR A 356 10.39 -6.21 -21.16
N TYR A 357 11.68 -6.22 -21.45
CA TYR A 357 12.46 -4.99 -21.63
C TYR A 357 11.89 -4.09 -22.73
N ASP A 358 11.60 -4.67 -23.89
CA ASP A 358 11.05 -3.91 -25.02
C ASP A 358 9.69 -3.27 -24.69
N ARG A 359 8.85 -3.99 -23.90
CA ARG A 359 7.56 -3.45 -23.45
C ARG A 359 7.74 -2.28 -22.48
N TYR A 360 8.71 -2.34 -21.58
CA TYR A 360 9.08 -1.22 -20.73
C TYR A 360 9.57 -0.01 -21.53
N MET A 361 10.41 -0.23 -22.53
CA MET A 361 10.91 0.85 -23.39
C MET A 361 9.79 1.51 -24.21
N ASN A 362 8.75 0.76 -24.58
CA ASN A 362 7.57 1.34 -25.23
C ASN A 362 6.82 2.30 -24.28
N ILE A 363 6.62 1.93 -23.01
CA ILE A 363 6.02 2.83 -22.01
C ILE A 363 6.83 4.13 -21.91
N CYS A 364 8.16 4.04 -21.87
CA CYS A 364 9.02 5.21 -21.82
C CYS A 364 8.88 6.08 -23.08
N ALA A 365 8.82 5.46 -24.25
CA ALA A 365 8.65 6.17 -25.52
C ALA A 365 7.27 6.85 -25.63
N GLU A 366 6.20 6.17 -25.20
CA GLU A 366 4.86 6.73 -25.13
C GLU A 366 4.81 7.95 -24.22
N PHE A 367 5.43 7.85 -23.03
CA PHE A 367 5.48 8.99 -22.12
C PHE A 367 6.24 10.18 -22.68
N ILE A 368 7.41 9.97 -23.28
CA ILE A 368 8.21 11.06 -23.90
C ILE A 368 7.46 11.73 -25.04
N ASN A 369 6.58 11.02 -25.75
CA ASN A 369 5.75 11.52 -26.83
C ASN A 369 4.35 11.93 -26.41
N TRP A 370 4.04 11.88 -25.12
CA TRP A 370 2.74 12.27 -24.60
C TRP A 370 2.44 13.75 -24.87
N LYS A 371 1.24 14.01 -25.37
CA LYS A 371 0.84 15.34 -25.88
C LYS A 371 0.89 16.49 -24.86
N TYR A 372 0.81 16.16 -23.57
CA TYR A 372 0.81 17.14 -22.48
C TYR A 372 2.15 17.24 -21.75
N ILE A 373 3.17 16.49 -22.15
CA ILE A 373 4.47 16.51 -21.47
C ILE A 373 5.11 17.91 -21.57
N SER A 374 5.53 18.46 -20.46
CA SER A 374 6.29 19.72 -20.44
C SER A 374 7.70 19.52 -21.02
N LYS A 375 8.29 20.60 -21.54
CA LYS A 375 9.65 20.55 -22.09
C LYS A 375 10.66 20.05 -21.05
N ASP A 376 10.55 20.55 -19.82
CA ASP A 376 11.45 20.21 -18.71
C ASP A 376 11.34 18.73 -18.31
N THR A 377 10.14 18.21 -18.15
CA THR A 377 9.91 16.79 -17.86
C THR A 377 10.40 15.89 -18.98
N LYS A 378 10.19 16.31 -20.25
CA LYS A 378 10.69 15.58 -21.41
C LYS A 378 12.21 15.48 -21.41
N GLU A 379 12.90 16.60 -21.17
CA GLU A 379 14.36 16.65 -21.10
C GLU A 379 14.91 15.76 -19.97
N ARG A 380 14.32 15.83 -18.76
CA ARG A 380 14.71 14.93 -17.66
C ARG A 380 14.47 13.45 -17.98
N SER A 381 13.35 13.13 -18.61
CA SER A 381 13.01 11.76 -18.98
C SER A 381 13.95 11.21 -20.05
N ILE A 382 14.36 12.01 -21.02
CA ILE A 382 15.36 11.63 -22.03
C ILE A 382 16.71 11.36 -21.37
N LYS A 383 17.20 12.27 -20.50
CA LYS A 383 18.45 12.06 -19.75
C LYS A 383 18.42 10.79 -18.92
N PHE A 384 17.28 10.52 -18.25
CA PHE A 384 17.10 9.29 -17.50
C PHE A 384 17.19 8.05 -18.40
N LEU A 385 16.59 8.04 -19.57
CA LEU A 385 16.71 6.94 -20.51
C LEU A 385 18.13 6.77 -21.07
N GLU A 386 18.82 7.87 -21.37
CA GLU A 386 20.23 7.86 -21.77
C GLU A 386 21.11 7.24 -20.66
N TYR A 387 20.87 7.59 -19.40
CA TYR A 387 21.52 6.95 -18.24
C TYR A 387 21.24 5.44 -18.20
N LEU A 388 19.97 5.01 -18.32
CA LEU A 388 19.62 3.60 -18.33
C LEU A 388 20.31 2.83 -19.45
N ILE A 389 20.36 3.41 -20.65
CA ILE A 389 21.01 2.84 -21.82
C ILE A 389 22.54 2.78 -21.61
N SER A 390 23.14 3.77 -20.96
CA SER A 390 24.58 3.80 -20.69
C SER A 390 25.02 2.79 -19.63
N TYR A 391 24.13 2.43 -18.73
CA TYR A 391 24.43 1.53 -17.61
C TYR A 391 24.68 0.07 -18.03
N ASP A 392 24.11 -0.36 -19.17
CA ASP A 392 24.27 -1.72 -19.67
C ASP A 392 24.65 -1.72 -21.17
N VAL A 393 25.88 -2.18 -21.45
CA VAL A 393 26.39 -2.27 -22.84
C VAL A 393 25.52 -3.18 -23.72
N GLY A 394 24.88 -4.21 -23.13
CA GLY A 394 23.94 -5.09 -23.82
C GLY A 394 22.67 -4.39 -24.30
N ILE A 395 22.24 -3.37 -23.55
CA ILE A 395 21.11 -2.51 -23.93
C ILE A 395 21.45 -1.63 -25.12
N LYS A 396 22.66 -1.04 -25.14
CA LYS A 396 23.16 -0.25 -26.29
C LYS A 396 23.11 -1.04 -27.59
N GLN A 397 23.56 -2.29 -27.56
CA GLN A 397 23.53 -3.17 -28.72
C GLN A 397 22.11 -3.56 -29.16
N LYS A 398 21.20 -3.84 -28.23
CA LYS A 398 19.80 -4.20 -28.52
C LYS A 398 19.01 -3.07 -29.16
N LEU A 399 19.26 -1.82 -28.77
CA LEU A 399 18.53 -0.66 -29.24
C LEU A 399 19.10 -0.05 -30.52
N GLY A 400 20.26 -0.52 -31.01
CA GLY A 400 20.91 0.04 -32.20
C GLY A 400 21.29 1.52 -32.02
N LEU A 401 21.37 2.02 -30.79
CA LEU A 401 21.68 3.41 -30.51
C LEU A 401 23.19 3.60 -30.40
N VAL A 402 23.74 4.35 -31.34
CA VAL A 402 25.11 4.88 -31.27
C VAL A 402 25.02 6.17 -30.43
N LEU A 403 25.36 6.08 -29.16
CA LEU A 403 25.54 7.28 -28.35
C LEU A 403 26.93 7.87 -28.64
N ASN A 404 26.99 9.19 -28.88
CA ASN A 404 28.26 9.90 -28.96
C ASN A 404 28.94 9.86 -27.58
N GLU A 405 30.05 9.16 -27.48
CA GLU A 405 30.75 8.86 -26.22
C GLU A 405 31.39 10.07 -25.53
N ASP A 406 31.37 11.26 -26.11
CA ASP A 406 32.18 12.41 -25.66
C ASP A 406 31.44 13.48 -24.85
N LYS A 407 30.24 13.21 -24.27
CA LYS A 407 29.44 14.33 -23.74
C LYS A 407 28.94 14.28 -22.30
N TYR A 408 29.17 13.25 -21.54
CA TYR A 408 28.55 13.16 -20.19
C TYR A 408 29.54 12.74 -19.10
N ASP A 409 30.26 13.71 -18.54
CA ASP A 409 30.69 13.67 -17.14
C ASP A 409 29.46 13.96 -16.27
N PHE A 410 28.93 12.93 -15.62
CA PHE A 410 27.92 13.13 -14.59
C PHE A 410 28.65 13.47 -13.30
N ASP A 411 28.60 14.72 -12.91
CA ASP A 411 29.01 15.15 -11.57
C ASP A 411 28.25 14.29 -10.55
N GLU A 412 28.99 13.69 -9.61
CA GLU A 412 28.48 12.91 -8.48
C GLU A 412 27.66 13.76 -7.47
N ASP A 413 27.37 15.02 -7.79
CA ASP A 413 26.79 16.02 -6.90
C ASP A 413 25.31 15.86 -6.60
N ASP A 414 24.56 15.02 -7.35
CA ASP A 414 23.16 14.72 -7.04
C ASP A 414 22.97 13.76 -5.83
N LYS A 415 24.07 13.41 -5.12
CA LYS A 415 23.99 12.59 -3.89
C LYS A 415 23.72 13.38 -2.63
N ASN A 416 23.68 14.73 -2.68
CA ASN A 416 23.65 15.60 -1.50
C ASN A 416 22.49 16.61 -1.50
N ASP A 417 21.28 16.20 -1.82
CA ASP A 417 20.11 16.98 -1.40
C ASP A 417 19.56 16.46 -0.04
N ASN A 418 20.49 16.30 0.91
CA ASN A 418 20.17 16.40 2.31
C ASN A 418 20.34 17.87 2.71
N SER A 419 19.39 18.71 2.32
CA SER A 419 19.34 20.06 2.88
C SER A 419 18.96 19.96 4.35
N ASP A 420 19.94 20.23 5.17
CA ASP A 420 19.88 20.60 6.57
C ASP A 420 18.66 21.47 6.88
N TYR A 421 17.67 20.89 7.56
CA TYR A 421 16.84 21.66 8.47
C TYR A 421 17.58 21.69 9.80
N THR A 422 18.50 22.64 9.93
CA THR A 422 19.01 23.07 11.21
C THR A 422 17.92 23.89 11.89
N ASP A 423 17.49 23.42 13.03
CA ASP A 423 16.80 24.22 14.05
C ASP A 423 17.71 25.39 14.46
N ASP A 424 17.41 26.58 13.96
CA ASP A 424 17.88 27.84 14.50
C ASP A 424 16.84 28.39 15.48
N ASP A 425 16.86 27.85 16.67
CA ASP A 425 16.36 28.53 17.87
C ASP A 425 17.47 28.56 18.89
N ASN A 426 18.28 29.61 18.82
CA ASN A 426 18.94 30.13 20.02
C ASN A 426 19.51 31.51 19.80
N ASN A 427 19.19 32.36 20.77
CA ASN A 427 19.82 33.61 21.17
C ASN A 427 19.35 34.90 20.50
N ASN A 428 18.49 35.57 21.22
CA ASN A 428 18.87 36.92 21.60
C ASN A 428 18.34 37.29 23.00
N SER A 429 19.28 37.30 23.94
CA SER A 429 19.16 37.97 25.23
C SER A 429 19.37 39.46 25.00
N SER A 430 18.43 40.29 25.39
CA SER A 430 18.77 41.65 25.88
C SER A 430 17.80 42.02 27.00
N ASN A 431 18.41 42.23 28.13
CA ASN A 431 17.89 42.90 29.31
C ASN A 431 17.18 44.17 28.91
N ASP A 432 16.08 44.47 29.61
CA ASP A 432 15.93 45.76 30.28
C ASP A 432 14.86 45.59 31.37
N ASP A 433 15.28 46.10 32.53
CA ASP A 433 14.54 46.28 33.78
C ASP A 433 13.33 47.18 33.59
N ASP A 434 12.28 46.96 34.40
CA ASP A 434 11.59 47.94 35.29
C ASP A 434 10.20 47.40 35.60
N ASP A 435 9.97 46.98 36.80
CA ASP A 435 9.38 47.59 38.01
C ASP A 435 7.87 47.89 37.96
N ASP A 436 7.25 47.62 39.12
CA ASP A 436 5.90 47.97 39.56
C ASP A 436 4.71 47.11 39.13
N GLY A 437 4.16 46.31 40.01
CA GLY A 437 3.38 46.80 41.17
C GLY A 437 1.98 46.23 41.16
N VAL A 438 1.67 45.34 42.10
CA VAL A 438 0.47 45.32 42.94
C VAL A 438 -0.89 44.84 42.39
N ASN A 439 -1.38 43.79 43.09
CA ASN A 439 -2.73 43.48 43.61
C ASN A 439 -3.83 42.85 42.77
N ASP A 440 -4.23 41.70 43.36
CA ASP A 440 -5.59 41.30 43.77
C ASP A 440 -6.73 41.24 42.72
N LEU A 441 -7.12 40.07 42.37
CA LEU A 441 -8.36 39.37 42.73
C LEU A 441 -8.43 38.03 42.00
#